data_1b9a3a0e526f0845621a13c971525ecc
#
_entry.id   1b9a3a0e526f0845621a13c971525ecc
#
_cell.length_a   1.000
_cell.length_b   1.000
_cell.length_c   1.000
_cell.angle_alpha   90.00
_cell.angle_beta   90.00
_cell.angle_gamma   90.00
#
_symmetry.space_group_name_H-M   'P 1'
#
loop_
_entity.id
_entity.type
_entity.pdbx_description
1 polymer ?
#
loop_
_entity_poly.entity_id
_entity_poly.type
_entity_poly.pdbx_seq_one_letter_code
_entity_poly.pdbx_strand_id
1 'polypeptide(L)'
;MTEPCDLSAITARRLIGEKKLSPVELLESCLARTEAMNPAINAMVAMLPERARAEAKAAEAAVMRGDKLGALHGLPVGIKDLDDTEGLVTTYGSTIFKDNVPKADAGMVARIRAAGGIVFGKTNTPEFGLGANTRNAVYGATGNPFDNTRSAAGSSGGSAAALAVDMAPLCSGSDTGGSLRNPAAFCGIVGFRPSAGLVSSERRPHGWSCLPVVGPMGRDVADAALLLSVQAADDARDPLSYTLPGEPVRGVPSRFHPAPRVDLSSLRLAFSEDFGQAPTENVVREAFRARVAAIAPLFARAEAAHPDITGGDEVFEVLRAANVLSSHLEKYRNRPQDCGPNLHANVEEGLAYNLNDYAKAAQRQTEIYRNWLSFFGGHDVLVTPGICCSPRDWRELYPAEIDGKPTRTYFHWLSLAYYVTIAGHPALCLPMGKDARGMPFGLQIVGPRGGDALVLGVALAIEQACAGDALLARPKPDLAALRAAKPISQLEGFLGFG
;
A
#
# COMPACT_ATOMS: atom_id res chain seq x y z
N MET A 1 25.63 0.37 16.36
CA MET A 1 24.85 1.54 16.80
C MET A 1 23.62 1.61 15.88
N THR A 2 22.46 1.93 16.40
CA THR A 2 21.24 2.13 15.61
C THR A 2 21.36 3.44 14.85
N GLU A 3 21.24 3.42 13.52
CA GLU A 3 21.26 4.63 12.70
C GLU A 3 19.93 5.39 12.85
N PRO A 4 19.89 6.73 12.68
CA PRO A 4 18.65 7.51 12.76
C PRO A 4 17.53 6.99 11.87
N CYS A 5 17.81 6.51 10.65
CA CYS A 5 16.83 5.95 9.72
C CYS A 5 16.21 4.62 10.20
N ASP A 6 16.85 3.89 11.15
CA ASP A 6 16.30 2.65 11.73
C ASP A 6 15.16 2.92 12.73
N LEU A 7 15.04 4.17 13.22
CA LEU A 7 14.00 4.56 14.18
C LEU A 7 12.61 4.52 13.53
N SER A 8 11.58 4.07 14.27
CA SER A 8 10.20 4.25 13.83
C SER A 8 9.87 5.74 13.66
N ALA A 9 8.91 6.06 12.79
CA ALA A 9 8.48 7.45 12.58
C ALA A 9 7.99 8.08 13.88
N ILE A 10 7.25 7.33 14.71
CA ILE A 10 6.80 7.78 16.03
C ILE A 10 7.98 8.13 16.93
N THR A 11 8.99 7.26 17.00
CA THR A 11 10.17 7.49 17.84
C THR A 11 10.98 8.66 17.32
N ALA A 12 11.25 8.74 16.03
CA ALA A 12 11.99 9.84 15.41
C ALA A 12 11.26 11.18 15.65
N ARG A 13 9.93 11.23 15.42
CA ARG A 13 9.13 12.45 15.65
C ARG A 13 9.17 12.92 17.11
N ARG A 14 9.09 11.98 18.06
CA ARG A 14 9.21 12.30 19.49
C ARG A 14 10.59 12.85 19.83
N LEU A 15 11.67 12.19 19.39
CA LEU A 15 13.05 12.64 19.64
C LEU A 15 13.34 14.00 19.02
N ILE A 16 12.79 14.31 17.84
CA ILE A 16 12.87 15.64 17.22
C ILE A 16 12.20 16.68 18.13
N GLY A 17 10.99 16.40 18.63
CA GLY A 17 10.29 17.31 19.56
C GLY A 17 11.02 17.52 20.88
N GLU A 18 11.76 16.51 21.35
CA GLU A 18 12.60 16.56 22.56
C GLU A 18 13.99 17.18 22.31
N LYS A 19 14.30 17.64 21.09
CA LYS A 19 15.63 18.16 20.68
C LYS A 19 16.76 17.13 20.84
N LYS A 20 16.46 15.82 20.74
CA LYS A 20 17.41 14.70 20.86
C LYS A 20 17.80 14.10 19.51
N LEU A 21 17.14 14.50 18.46
CA LEU A 21 17.42 14.12 17.07
C LEU A 21 17.16 15.33 16.18
N SER A 22 18.09 15.67 15.31
CA SER A 22 17.89 16.71 14.30
C SER A 22 17.12 16.16 13.10
N PRO A 23 16.15 16.90 12.52
CA PRO A 23 15.60 16.60 11.20
C PRO A 23 16.68 16.45 10.12
N VAL A 24 17.78 17.19 10.21
CA VAL A 24 18.91 17.10 9.28
C VAL A 24 19.62 15.76 9.42
N GLU A 25 19.94 15.33 10.66
CA GLU A 25 20.58 14.03 10.92
C GLU A 25 19.71 12.87 10.43
N LEU A 26 18.40 12.93 10.66
CA LEU A 26 17.46 11.90 10.19
C LEU A 26 17.42 11.84 8.66
N LEU A 27 17.31 13.01 7.98
CA LEU A 27 17.28 13.06 6.52
C LEU A 27 18.59 12.53 5.92
N GLU A 28 19.76 12.96 6.43
CA GLU A 28 21.05 12.51 5.90
C GLU A 28 21.23 10.99 6.10
N SER A 29 20.76 10.44 7.23
CA SER A 29 20.75 8.99 7.44
C SER A 29 19.87 8.26 6.41
N CYS A 30 18.68 8.80 6.10
CA CYS A 30 17.79 8.24 5.06
C CYS A 30 18.41 8.34 3.65
N LEU A 31 19.07 9.46 3.33
CA LEU A 31 19.75 9.65 2.05
C LEU A 31 20.92 8.68 1.90
N ALA A 32 21.76 8.53 2.93
CA ALA A 32 22.87 7.57 2.92
C ALA A 32 22.37 6.12 2.79
N ARG A 33 21.28 5.76 3.48
CA ARG A 33 20.62 4.45 3.34
C ARG A 33 20.11 4.24 1.91
N THR A 34 19.51 5.26 1.31
CA THR A 34 19.04 5.21 -0.08
C THR A 34 20.21 5.00 -1.04
N GLU A 35 21.28 5.76 -0.91
CA GLU A 35 22.48 5.59 -1.74
C GLU A 35 23.06 4.17 -1.66
N ALA A 36 23.09 3.61 -0.45
CA ALA A 36 23.66 2.29 -0.20
C ALA A 36 22.80 1.12 -0.71
N MET A 37 21.46 1.23 -0.65
CA MET A 37 20.55 0.10 -0.90
C MET A 37 19.81 0.20 -2.24
N ASN A 38 19.56 1.42 -2.74
CA ASN A 38 18.75 1.62 -3.94
C ASN A 38 19.33 0.99 -5.22
N PRO A 39 20.63 0.91 -5.41
CA PRO A 39 21.19 0.19 -6.57
C PRO A 39 20.74 -1.27 -6.66
N ALA A 40 20.55 -1.95 -5.53
CA ALA A 40 20.13 -3.35 -5.49
C ALA A 40 18.64 -3.54 -5.78
N ILE A 41 17.77 -2.57 -5.43
CA ILE A 41 16.32 -2.77 -5.45
C ILE A 41 15.53 -1.73 -6.25
N ASN A 42 16.11 -0.57 -6.61
CA ASN A 42 15.45 0.47 -7.40
C ASN A 42 14.07 0.90 -6.85
N ALA A 43 14.05 1.25 -5.57
CA ALA A 43 12.82 1.64 -4.86
C ALA A 43 12.50 3.13 -5.00
N MET A 44 13.54 4.00 -4.85
CA MET A 44 13.45 5.46 -5.01
C MET A 44 13.90 5.84 -6.42
N VAL A 45 13.06 6.56 -7.17
CA VAL A 45 13.27 6.77 -8.62
C VAL A 45 13.42 8.22 -9.05
N ALA A 46 12.94 9.18 -8.27
CA ALA A 46 13.18 10.60 -8.48
C ALA A 46 13.33 11.28 -7.11
N MET A 47 14.38 12.10 -6.96
CA MET A 47 14.72 12.71 -5.68
C MET A 47 15.16 14.17 -5.87
N LEU A 48 14.93 15.01 -4.84
CA LEU A 48 15.44 16.38 -4.75
C LEU A 48 16.18 16.58 -3.42
N PRO A 49 17.39 16.01 -3.25
CA PRO A 49 18.11 16.03 -1.97
C PRO A 49 18.38 17.46 -1.46
N GLU A 50 18.71 18.41 -2.32
CA GLU A 50 19.02 19.78 -1.92
C GLU A 50 17.78 20.51 -1.36
N ARG A 51 16.61 20.32 -1.99
CA ARG A 51 15.34 20.84 -1.47
C ARG A 51 15.02 20.21 -0.10
N ALA A 52 15.14 18.89 -0.01
CA ALA A 52 14.89 18.17 1.24
C ALA A 52 15.83 18.64 2.37
N ARG A 53 17.12 18.89 2.07
CA ARG A 53 18.07 19.45 3.03
C ARG A 53 17.68 20.85 3.50
N ALA A 54 17.20 21.70 2.59
CA ALA A 54 16.71 23.03 2.95
C ALA A 54 15.47 22.95 3.85
N GLU A 55 14.52 22.06 3.52
CA GLU A 55 13.31 21.79 4.33
C GLU A 55 13.70 21.23 5.73
N ALA A 56 14.68 20.32 5.81
CA ALA A 56 15.15 19.76 7.08
C ALA A 56 15.80 20.82 7.99
N LYS A 57 16.64 21.70 7.42
CA LYS A 57 17.22 22.83 8.16
C LYS A 57 16.15 23.80 8.68
N ALA A 58 15.13 24.08 7.87
CA ALA A 58 14.01 24.91 8.30
C ALA A 58 13.21 24.26 9.43
N ALA A 59 13.00 22.93 9.34
CA ALA A 59 12.34 22.15 10.40
C ALA A 59 13.15 22.15 11.70
N GLU A 60 14.47 21.96 11.63
CA GLU A 60 15.35 22.05 12.80
C GLU A 60 15.29 23.44 13.45
N ALA A 61 15.36 24.51 12.66
CA ALA A 61 15.26 25.87 13.16
C ALA A 61 13.93 26.14 13.88
N ALA A 62 12.82 25.60 13.38
CA ALA A 62 11.50 25.69 14.03
C ALA A 62 11.49 24.99 15.40
N VAL A 63 12.09 23.78 15.49
CA VAL A 63 12.27 23.06 16.77
C VAL A 63 13.07 23.89 17.77
N MET A 64 14.16 24.50 17.32
CA MET A 64 15.05 25.31 18.18
C MET A 64 14.34 26.57 18.70
N ARG A 65 13.49 27.20 17.89
CA ARG A 65 12.67 28.37 18.32
C ARG A 65 11.54 27.98 19.27
N GLY A 66 11.15 26.68 19.35
CA GLY A 66 10.03 26.24 20.17
C GLY A 66 8.67 26.45 19.48
N ASP A 67 8.65 26.47 18.15
CA ASP A 67 7.42 26.61 17.37
C ASP A 67 6.48 25.41 17.60
N LYS A 68 5.16 25.58 17.35
CA LYS A 68 4.21 24.47 17.37
C LYS A 68 4.50 23.52 16.20
N LEU A 69 4.87 22.29 16.52
CA LEU A 69 5.29 21.31 15.53
C LEU A 69 4.10 20.48 15.01
N GLY A 70 4.04 20.29 13.69
CA GLY A 70 3.06 19.40 13.05
C GLY A 70 3.30 17.92 13.39
N ALA A 71 2.32 17.08 13.06
CA ALA A 71 2.37 15.63 13.38
C ALA A 71 3.53 14.91 12.69
N LEU A 72 3.91 15.32 11.47
CA LEU A 72 5.03 14.75 10.69
C LEU A 72 6.28 15.62 10.70
N HIS A 73 6.37 16.61 11.58
CA HIS A 73 7.43 17.61 11.56
C HIS A 73 8.82 16.99 11.55
N GLY A 74 9.60 17.29 10.49
CA GLY A 74 10.97 16.83 10.31
C GLY A 74 11.13 15.39 9.85
N LEU A 75 10.03 14.65 9.58
CA LEU A 75 10.10 13.28 9.08
C LEU A 75 10.24 13.25 7.56
N PRO A 76 11.25 12.54 6.99
CA PRO A 76 11.32 12.23 5.57
C PRO A 76 10.16 11.33 5.12
N VAL A 77 9.50 11.67 3.99
CA VAL A 77 8.38 10.90 3.44
C VAL A 77 8.61 10.62 1.96
N GLY A 78 8.51 9.35 1.58
CA GLY A 78 8.49 8.92 0.18
C GLY A 78 7.08 9.00 -0.40
N ILE A 79 6.93 9.57 -1.60
CA ILE A 79 5.63 9.70 -2.29
C ILE A 79 5.59 8.77 -3.49
N LYS A 80 4.56 7.94 -3.58
CA LYS A 80 4.36 7.07 -4.74
C LYS A 80 4.30 7.88 -6.03
N ASP A 81 4.92 7.39 -7.10
CA ASP A 81 5.00 8.09 -8.39
C ASP A 81 3.67 8.09 -9.18
N LEU A 82 2.55 8.05 -8.48
CA LEU A 82 1.19 8.29 -8.99
C LEU A 82 0.57 9.58 -8.45
N ASP A 83 1.19 10.20 -7.43
CA ASP A 83 0.65 11.39 -6.78
C ASP A 83 1.47 12.62 -7.21
N ASP A 84 0.81 13.63 -7.79
CA ASP A 84 1.45 14.87 -8.18
C ASP A 84 2.19 15.49 -6.99
N THR A 85 3.46 15.82 -7.22
CA THR A 85 4.34 16.41 -6.23
C THR A 85 5.02 17.62 -6.84
N GLU A 86 4.72 18.80 -6.32
CA GLU A 86 5.23 20.06 -6.87
C GLU A 86 6.75 20.08 -6.98
N GLY A 87 7.24 20.38 -8.19
CA GLY A 87 8.66 20.50 -8.49
C GLY A 87 9.44 19.19 -8.57
N LEU A 88 8.80 18.03 -8.35
CA LEU A 88 9.40 16.70 -8.44
C LEU A 88 8.87 15.95 -9.67
N VAL A 89 9.76 15.41 -10.49
CA VAL A 89 9.36 14.59 -11.64
C VAL A 89 8.38 13.53 -11.18
N THR A 90 7.21 13.49 -11.81
CA THR A 90 6.12 12.55 -11.53
C THR A 90 5.67 11.92 -12.84
N THR A 91 6.09 10.69 -13.07
CA THR A 91 5.96 10.04 -14.38
C THR A 91 4.74 9.13 -14.48
N TYR A 92 4.10 8.79 -13.37
CA TYR A 92 3.07 7.75 -13.28
C TYR A 92 3.55 6.38 -13.82
N GLY A 93 4.89 6.16 -13.86
CA GLY A 93 5.51 4.98 -14.46
C GLY A 93 5.37 4.90 -15.99
N SER A 94 4.93 5.97 -16.67
CA SER A 94 4.66 5.99 -18.11
C SER A 94 5.64 6.87 -18.87
N THR A 95 6.10 6.39 -20.01
CA THR A 95 6.94 7.17 -20.93
C THR A 95 6.24 8.42 -21.47
N ILE A 96 4.91 8.43 -21.46
CA ILE A 96 4.07 9.59 -21.83
C ILE A 96 4.39 10.80 -20.94
N PHE A 97 4.75 10.57 -19.69
CA PHE A 97 4.95 11.57 -18.65
C PHE A 97 6.38 11.61 -18.08
N LYS A 98 7.37 11.01 -18.77
CA LYS A 98 8.75 10.88 -18.28
C LYS A 98 9.39 12.18 -17.82
N ASP A 99 9.00 13.32 -18.42
CA ASP A 99 9.53 14.64 -18.12
C ASP A 99 8.50 15.55 -17.40
N ASN A 100 7.38 14.98 -16.91
CA ASN A 100 6.33 15.75 -16.27
C ASN A 100 6.76 16.22 -14.87
N VAL A 101 6.73 17.53 -14.66
CA VAL A 101 6.97 18.17 -13.35
C VAL A 101 5.70 18.90 -12.93
N PRO A 102 4.94 18.37 -11.96
CA PRO A 102 3.73 19.02 -11.47
C PRO A 102 3.99 20.42 -10.91
N LYS A 103 3.06 21.35 -11.16
CA LYS A 103 3.10 22.74 -10.66
C LYS A 103 2.41 22.90 -9.30
N ALA A 104 1.77 21.86 -8.80
CA ALA A 104 1.09 21.85 -7.51
C ALA A 104 1.03 20.41 -6.97
N ASP A 105 1.07 20.28 -5.66
CA ASP A 105 0.87 19.00 -4.97
C ASP A 105 -0.56 18.47 -5.15
N ALA A 106 -0.72 17.16 -5.19
CA ALA A 106 -2.01 16.52 -4.90
C ALA A 106 -2.41 16.80 -3.44
N GLY A 107 -3.72 16.85 -3.16
CA GLY A 107 -4.22 17.24 -1.84
C GLY A 107 -3.62 16.45 -0.68
N MET A 108 -3.42 15.14 -0.86
CA MET A 108 -2.76 14.29 0.13
C MET A 108 -1.30 14.70 0.37
N VAL A 109 -0.53 15.02 -0.68
CA VAL A 109 0.86 15.47 -0.58
C VAL A 109 0.94 16.82 0.11
N ALA A 110 0.04 17.76 -0.24
CA ALA A 110 -0.06 19.06 0.41
C ALA A 110 -0.31 18.94 1.92
N ARG A 111 -1.17 17.99 2.35
CA ARG A 111 -1.42 17.72 3.77
C ARG A 111 -0.17 17.19 4.49
N ILE A 112 0.59 16.29 3.87
CA ILE A 112 1.86 15.78 4.42
C ILE A 112 2.84 16.93 4.65
N ARG A 113 3.02 17.82 3.66
CA ARG A 113 3.88 19.02 3.83
C ARG A 113 3.36 19.98 4.90
N ALA A 114 2.05 20.25 4.92
CA ALA A 114 1.44 21.11 5.93
C ALA A 114 1.61 20.56 7.36
N ALA A 115 1.68 19.23 7.52
CA ALA A 115 1.99 18.57 8.78
C ALA A 115 3.49 18.58 9.12
N GLY A 116 4.34 19.20 8.30
CA GLY A 116 5.78 19.31 8.49
C GLY A 116 6.60 18.13 7.98
N GLY A 117 6.01 17.24 7.18
CA GLY A 117 6.71 16.15 6.51
C GLY A 117 7.64 16.66 5.40
N ILE A 118 8.84 16.10 5.29
CA ILE A 118 9.84 16.43 4.28
C ILE A 118 9.68 15.45 3.11
N VAL A 119 9.09 15.93 2.01
CA VAL A 119 8.91 15.11 0.80
C VAL A 119 10.23 15.08 0.02
N PHE A 120 11.00 14.00 0.13
CA PHE A 120 12.35 13.93 -0.40
C PHE A 120 12.51 13.15 -1.71
N GLY A 121 11.49 12.36 -2.09
CA GLY A 121 11.55 11.60 -3.35
C GLY A 121 10.29 10.84 -3.70
N LYS A 122 10.31 10.28 -4.91
CA LYS A 122 9.26 9.45 -5.50
C LYS A 122 9.64 7.99 -5.41
N THR A 123 8.67 7.13 -5.09
CA THR A 123 8.84 5.67 -5.06
C THR A 123 8.25 5.03 -6.31
N ASN A 124 8.90 3.97 -6.80
CA ASN A 124 8.57 3.32 -8.06
C ASN A 124 7.17 2.66 -8.05
N THR A 125 6.57 2.59 -9.24
CA THR A 125 5.22 2.03 -9.48
C THR A 125 5.16 1.42 -10.89
N PRO A 126 4.33 0.42 -11.19
CA PRO A 126 4.04 0.08 -12.59
C PRO A 126 3.28 1.21 -13.28
N GLU A 127 3.29 1.23 -14.60
CA GLU A 127 2.62 2.25 -15.40
C GLU A 127 1.17 2.47 -14.95
N PHE A 128 0.82 3.71 -14.58
CA PHE A 128 -0.50 4.13 -14.04
C PHE A 128 -1.01 3.28 -12.87
N GLY A 129 -0.13 2.54 -12.20
CA GLY A 129 -0.52 1.63 -11.13
C GLY A 129 -1.20 0.35 -11.63
N LEU A 130 -1.16 0.05 -12.93
CA LEU A 130 -1.79 -1.12 -13.53
C LEU A 130 -0.91 -2.36 -13.39
N GLY A 131 -1.38 -3.31 -12.58
CA GLY A 131 -0.66 -4.53 -12.24
C GLY A 131 -0.06 -4.50 -10.84
N ALA A 132 0.30 -5.69 -10.34
CA ALA A 132 0.90 -5.84 -9.02
C ALA A 132 2.36 -6.31 -9.08
N ASN A 133 3.05 -6.01 -10.18
CA ASN A 133 4.48 -6.12 -10.31
C ASN A 133 5.05 -4.74 -10.62
N THR A 134 5.87 -4.19 -9.70
CA THR A 134 6.42 -2.84 -9.84
C THR A 134 7.54 -2.82 -10.85
N ARG A 135 7.16 -2.55 -12.12
CA ARG A 135 8.03 -2.49 -13.28
C ARG A 135 7.44 -1.55 -14.32
N ASN A 136 8.25 -0.70 -14.92
CA ASN A 136 7.82 0.23 -15.97
C ASN A 136 8.98 0.55 -16.94
N ALA A 137 8.65 1.13 -18.08
CA ALA A 137 9.61 1.47 -19.14
C ALA A 137 10.44 2.74 -18.84
N VAL A 138 10.09 3.52 -17.80
CA VAL A 138 10.84 4.74 -17.43
C VAL A 138 11.99 4.39 -16.49
N TYR A 139 11.68 3.65 -15.42
CA TYR A 139 12.60 3.41 -14.30
C TYR A 139 13.02 1.96 -14.14
N GLY A 140 12.41 1.02 -14.86
CA GLY A 140 12.66 -0.41 -14.72
C GLY A 140 11.94 -1.05 -13.53
N ALA A 141 12.42 -2.23 -13.13
CA ALA A 141 11.82 -3.04 -12.07
C ALA A 141 12.29 -2.62 -10.67
N THR A 142 11.43 -2.86 -9.66
CA THR A 142 11.79 -2.83 -8.24
C THR A 142 11.95 -4.25 -7.71
N GLY A 143 13.14 -4.57 -7.21
CA GLY A 143 13.46 -5.85 -6.59
C GLY A 143 12.94 -5.95 -5.16
N ASN A 144 12.66 -7.17 -4.72
CA ASN A 144 12.28 -7.46 -3.35
C ASN A 144 13.48 -7.31 -2.40
N PRO A 145 13.33 -6.64 -1.24
CA PRO A 145 14.42 -6.47 -0.27
C PRO A 145 14.99 -7.77 0.33
N PHE A 146 14.26 -8.87 0.27
CA PHE A 146 14.70 -10.17 0.78
C PHE A 146 15.39 -11.03 -0.27
N ASP A 147 15.12 -10.75 -1.55
CA ASP A 147 15.77 -11.38 -2.72
C ASP A 147 15.50 -10.46 -3.93
N ASN A 148 16.51 -9.72 -4.38
CA ASN A 148 16.34 -8.72 -5.44
C ASN A 148 16.09 -9.29 -6.84
N THR A 149 16.09 -10.61 -7.00
CA THR A 149 15.63 -11.29 -8.21
C THR A 149 14.13 -11.51 -8.24
N ARG A 150 13.45 -11.28 -7.10
CA ARG A 150 12.01 -11.42 -6.94
C ARG A 150 11.29 -10.08 -6.94
N SER A 151 10.00 -10.11 -7.24
CA SER A 151 9.13 -8.94 -7.29
C SER A 151 8.89 -8.37 -5.88
N ALA A 152 8.90 -7.04 -5.76
CA ALA A 152 8.39 -6.32 -4.60
C ALA A 152 6.85 -6.25 -4.56
N ALA A 153 6.17 -6.95 -5.45
CA ALA A 153 4.77 -6.78 -5.80
C ALA A 153 4.45 -5.35 -6.26
N GLY A 154 3.18 -4.92 -6.15
CA GLY A 154 2.71 -3.62 -6.61
C GLY A 154 1.23 -3.36 -6.33
N SER A 155 0.81 -2.18 -6.71
CA SER A 155 1.54 -1.17 -7.47
C SER A 155 2.41 -0.24 -6.60
N SER A 156 2.36 -0.29 -5.26
CA SER A 156 3.21 0.52 -4.37
C SER A 156 4.50 -0.21 -3.96
N GLY A 157 5.12 -0.98 -4.89
CA GLY A 157 6.28 -1.81 -4.59
C GLY A 157 7.52 -1.00 -4.23
N GLY A 158 7.75 0.16 -4.87
CA GLY A 158 8.83 1.06 -4.49
C GLY A 158 8.68 1.58 -3.06
N SER A 159 7.47 1.97 -2.63
CA SER A 159 7.19 2.39 -1.25
C SER A 159 7.47 1.27 -0.24
N ALA A 160 6.98 0.06 -0.53
CA ALA A 160 7.19 -1.08 0.35
C ALA A 160 8.67 -1.47 0.46
N ALA A 161 9.38 -1.52 -0.67
CA ALA A 161 10.80 -1.84 -0.70
C ALA A 161 11.65 -0.78 0.03
N ALA A 162 11.36 0.51 -0.16
CA ALA A 162 12.05 1.60 0.53
C ALA A 162 11.86 1.53 2.06
N LEU A 163 10.63 1.27 2.53
CA LEU A 163 10.33 1.07 3.95
C LEU A 163 11.03 -0.15 4.54
N ALA A 164 11.07 -1.26 3.81
CA ALA A 164 11.65 -2.50 4.30
C ALA A 164 13.15 -2.40 4.61
N VAL A 165 13.87 -1.54 3.90
CA VAL A 165 15.31 -1.28 4.08
C VAL A 165 15.61 0.07 4.74
N ASP A 166 14.64 0.68 5.38
CA ASP A 166 14.78 1.91 6.18
C ASP A 166 15.27 3.14 5.37
N MET A 167 14.97 3.24 4.05
CA MET A 167 15.25 4.45 3.25
C MET A 167 14.36 5.63 3.65
N ALA A 168 13.17 5.34 4.16
CA ALA A 168 12.22 6.31 4.67
C ALA A 168 11.46 5.75 5.87
N PRO A 169 11.09 6.57 6.86
CA PRO A 169 10.22 6.12 7.95
C PRO A 169 8.77 5.96 7.52
N LEU A 170 8.31 6.70 6.50
CA LEU A 170 6.93 6.72 6.01
C LEU A 170 6.90 6.81 4.48
N CYS A 171 5.93 6.14 3.86
CA CYS A 171 5.66 6.29 2.43
C CYS A 171 4.15 6.34 2.14
N SER A 172 3.75 7.07 1.07
CA SER A 172 2.40 6.98 0.54
C SER A 172 2.25 5.77 -0.38
N GLY A 173 1.01 5.33 -0.56
CA GLY A 173 0.62 4.32 -1.54
C GLY A 173 -0.82 4.49 -1.98
N SER A 174 -1.26 3.64 -2.90
CA SER A 174 -2.66 3.58 -3.36
C SER A 174 -3.08 2.14 -3.55
N ASP A 175 -4.39 1.87 -3.56
CA ASP A 175 -4.94 0.52 -3.61
C ASP A 175 -6.25 0.48 -4.40
N THR A 176 -6.26 -0.26 -5.51
CA THR A 176 -7.46 -0.57 -6.29
C THR A 176 -7.75 -2.07 -6.26
N GLY A 177 -6.72 -2.90 -6.28
CA GLY A 177 -6.81 -4.36 -6.22
C GLY A 177 -5.80 -4.95 -5.24
N GLY A 178 -5.48 -4.23 -4.15
CA GLY A 178 -4.52 -4.66 -3.14
C GLY A 178 -3.17 -3.92 -3.19
N SER A 179 -3.05 -2.83 -3.94
CA SER A 179 -1.75 -2.19 -4.20
C SER A 179 -1.09 -1.49 -2.99
N LEU A 180 -1.74 -1.40 -1.82
CA LEU A 180 -1.12 -1.16 -0.51
C LEU A 180 -0.75 -2.48 0.17
N ARG A 181 -1.65 -3.48 0.10
CA ARG A 181 -1.58 -4.74 0.85
C ARG A 181 -0.64 -5.76 0.21
N ASN A 182 -0.71 -5.93 -1.11
CA ASN A 182 0.14 -6.88 -1.86
C ASN A 182 1.64 -6.60 -1.66
N PRO A 183 2.15 -5.37 -1.90
CA PRO A 183 3.56 -5.08 -1.68
C PRO A 183 3.94 -5.08 -0.20
N ALA A 184 3.01 -4.77 0.72
CA ALA A 184 3.24 -4.92 2.15
C ALA A 184 3.50 -6.38 2.53
N ALA A 185 2.70 -7.32 1.98
CA ALA A 185 2.90 -8.75 2.18
C ALA A 185 4.25 -9.24 1.65
N PHE A 186 4.67 -8.79 0.44
CA PHE A 186 5.92 -9.24 -0.19
C PHE A 186 7.18 -8.62 0.43
N CYS A 187 7.09 -7.43 1.00
CA CYS A 187 8.24 -6.70 1.54
C CYS A 187 8.29 -6.69 3.08
N GLY A 188 7.33 -7.32 3.77
CA GLY A 188 7.33 -7.40 5.24
C GLY A 188 7.15 -6.05 5.93
N ILE A 189 6.21 -5.23 5.48
CA ILE A 189 5.85 -3.93 6.05
C ILE A 189 4.32 -3.82 6.23
N VAL A 190 3.85 -2.74 6.84
CA VAL A 190 2.42 -2.45 7.00
C VAL A 190 1.92 -1.59 5.85
N GLY A 191 0.86 -2.05 5.18
CA GLY A 191 0.12 -1.29 4.18
C GLY A 191 -1.36 -1.25 4.52
N PHE A 192 -1.93 -0.06 4.63
CA PHE A 192 -3.32 0.12 5.05
C PHE A 192 -4.17 0.70 3.92
N ARG A 193 -5.18 -0.06 3.49
CA ARG A 193 -6.27 0.40 2.63
C ARG A 193 -7.36 1.00 3.50
N PRO A 194 -7.57 2.34 3.50
CA PRO A 194 -8.68 2.95 4.24
C PRO A 194 -10.02 2.71 3.54
N SER A 195 -11.11 2.92 4.27
CA SER A 195 -12.45 3.03 3.69
C SER A 195 -12.48 4.10 2.60
N ALA A 196 -13.20 3.83 1.50
CA ALA A 196 -13.30 4.76 0.38
C ALA A 196 -13.85 6.12 0.84
N GLY A 197 -13.16 7.21 0.46
CA GLY A 197 -13.50 8.58 0.85
C GLY A 197 -12.90 9.06 2.17
N LEU A 198 -12.25 8.19 2.98
CA LEU A 198 -11.56 8.63 4.21
C LEU A 198 -10.31 9.48 3.88
N VAL A 199 -9.52 9.06 2.92
CA VAL A 199 -8.47 9.87 2.33
C VAL A 199 -8.99 10.39 1.01
N SER A 200 -9.25 11.70 0.94
CA SER A 200 -9.77 12.34 -0.27
C SER A 200 -8.80 12.23 -1.44
N SER A 201 -9.34 12.01 -2.64
CA SER A 201 -8.59 11.84 -3.89
C SER A 201 -9.25 12.63 -5.02
N GLU A 202 -9.10 13.95 -4.97
CA GLU A 202 -9.80 14.95 -5.77
C GLU A 202 -9.48 14.93 -7.26
N ARG A 203 -8.42 14.22 -7.65
CA ARG A 203 -7.96 14.16 -9.06
C ARG A 203 -8.40 12.91 -9.81
N ARG A 204 -9.21 12.04 -9.21
CA ARG A 204 -9.70 10.82 -9.87
C ARG A 204 -10.72 11.16 -10.96
N PRO A 205 -10.52 10.77 -12.23
CA PRO A 205 -11.51 11.00 -13.29
C PRO A 205 -12.86 10.32 -13.01
N HIS A 206 -12.84 9.10 -12.43
CA HIS A 206 -14.04 8.40 -11.98
C HIS A 206 -14.19 8.54 -10.46
N GLY A 207 -14.52 9.73 -9.99
CA GLY A 207 -14.63 10.07 -8.56
C GLY A 207 -15.65 9.23 -7.78
N TRP A 208 -16.73 8.78 -8.39
CA TRP A 208 -17.78 7.96 -7.76
C TRP A 208 -17.38 6.49 -7.55
N SER A 209 -16.24 6.04 -8.06
CA SER A 209 -15.76 4.68 -7.85
C SER A 209 -15.16 4.50 -6.45
N CYS A 210 -15.63 3.50 -5.70
CA CYS A 210 -15.07 3.13 -4.39
C CYS A 210 -13.84 2.21 -4.50
N LEU A 211 -13.43 1.80 -5.71
CA LEU A 211 -12.32 0.86 -5.87
C LEU A 211 -10.97 1.49 -5.52
N PRO A 212 -10.55 2.63 -6.16
CA PRO A 212 -9.26 3.22 -5.87
C PRO A 212 -9.30 4.05 -4.59
N VAL A 213 -8.28 3.86 -3.75
CA VAL A 213 -8.03 4.68 -2.55
C VAL A 213 -6.55 5.01 -2.46
N VAL A 214 -6.22 6.09 -1.76
CA VAL A 214 -4.86 6.43 -1.33
C VAL A 214 -4.74 6.09 0.16
N GLY A 215 -3.55 5.67 0.61
CA GLY A 215 -3.39 5.30 2.02
C GLY A 215 -1.93 5.25 2.47
N PRO A 216 -1.71 5.04 3.77
CA PRO A 216 -0.39 5.01 4.38
C PRO A 216 0.29 3.66 4.24
N MET A 217 1.63 3.72 4.20
CA MET A 217 2.53 2.59 4.39
C MET A 217 3.56 2.96 5.46
N GLY A 218 3.85 2.03 6.35
CA GLY A 218 4.80 2.19 7.46
C GLY A 218 5.50 0.88 7.79
N ARG A 219 6.47 0.94 8.68
CA ARG A 219 7.19 -0.28 9.12
C ARG A 219 6.44 -1.05 10.20
N ASP A 220 5.59 -0.35 10.94
CA ASP A 220 4.71 -0.88 11.96
C ASP A 220 3.34 -0.21 11.89
N VAL A 221 2.39 -0.69 12.68
CA VAL A 221 1.01 -0.20 12.69
C VAL A 221 0.94 1.25 13.20
N ALA A 222 1.76 1.62 14.18
CA ALA A 222 1.77 2.96 14.76
C ALA A 222 2.26 4.01 13.75
N ASP A 223 3.29 3.70 12.97
CA ASP A 223 3.80 4.55 11.89
C ASP A 223 2.75 4.75 10.79
N ALA A 224 2.08 3.66 10.36
CA ALA A 224 0.99 3.74 9.38
C ALA A 224 -0.20 4.57 9.90
N ALA A 225 -0.57 4.42 11.16
CA ALA A 225 -1.63 5.19 11.81
C ALA A 225 -1.27 6.67 11.92
N LEU A 226 -0.01 7.01 12.23
CA LEU A 226 0.49 8.39 12.23
C LEU A 226 0.31 9.03 10.84
N LEU A 227 0.73 8.35 9.77
CA LEU A 227 0.59 8.88 8.42
C LEU A 227 -0.88 9.00 8.02
N LEU A 228 -1.74 8.02 8.34
CA LEU A 228 -3.17 8.09 8.10
C LEU A 228 -3.81 9.31 8.78
N SER A 229 -3.41 9.61 10.02
CA SER A 229 -3.95 10.75 10.77
C SER A 229 -3.77 12.10 10.06
N VAL A 230 -2.80 12.19 9.16
CA VAL A 230 -2.51 13.37 8.33
C VAL A 230 -3.14 13.26 6.96
N GLN A 231 -3.19 12.06 6.38
CA GLN A 231 -3.78 11.84 5.06
C GLN A 231 -5.31 11.92 5.08
N ALA A 232 -5.95 11.44 6.16
CA ALA A 232 -7.40 11.44 6.31
C ALA A 232 -7.92 12.88 6.41
N ALA A 233 -8.72 13.28 5.43
CA ALA A 233 -9.36 14.59 5.40
C ALA A 233 -10.49 14.60 4.38
N ASP A 234 -11.47 15.47 4.61
CA ASP A 234 -12.53 15.75 3.64
C ASP A 234 -12.02 16.76 2.60
N ASP A 235 -12.47 16.57 1.36
CA ASP A 235 -12.27 17.52 0.26
C ASP A 235 -13.53 17.53 -0.60
N ALA A 236 -14.17 18.68 -0.71
CA ALA A 236 -15.42 18.85 -1.47
C ALA A 236 -15.30 18.50 -2.96
N ARG A 237 -14.09 18.40 -3.48
CA ARG A 237 -13.81 18.01 -4.88
C ARG A 237 -13.84 16.48 -5.08
N ASP A 238 -13.78 15.68 -4.00
CA ASP A 238 -13.92 14.22 -4.04
C ASP A 238 -15.35 13.83 -3.65
N PRO A 239 -16.17 13.30 -4.57
CA PRO A 239 -17.58 13.00 -4.29
C PRO A 239 -17.81 11.89 -3.26
N LEU A 240 -16.78 11.11 -2.92
CA LEU A 240 -16.84 10.12 -1.84
C LEU A 240 -16.40 10.68 -0.49
N SER A 241 -15.80 11.88 -0.47
CA SER A 241 -15.32 12.55 0.72
C SER A 241 -16.28 13.70 1.07
N TYR A 242 -17.16 13.48 2.03
CA TYR A 242 -18.11 14.50 2.50
C TYR A 242 -18.32 14.40 4.01
N THR A 243 -18.63 15.54 4.64
CA THR A 243 -19.17 15.64 6.00
C THR A 243 -20.55 16.32 5.97
N LEU A 244 -21.39 15.97 6.92
CA LEU A 244 -22.62 16.69 7.17
C LEU A 244 -22.32 17.96 7.99
N PRO A 245 -23.04 19.09 7.76
CA PRO A 245 -22.88 20.28 8.57
C PRO A 245 -23.05 19.97 10.08
N GLY A 246 -22.10 20.40 10.88
CA GLY A 246 -22.11 20.14 12.34
C GLY A 246 -21.52 18.81 12.79
N GLU A 247 -21.22 17.89 11.87
CA GLU A 247 -20.51 16.67 12.18
C GLU A 247 -19.00 16.89 12.25
N PRO A 248 -18.26 16.19 13.13
CA PRO A 248 -16.83 16.27 13.14
C PRO A 248 -16.29 15.71 11.81
N VAL A 249 -15.31 16.42 11.23
CA VAL A 249 -14.58 16.01 10.04
C VAL A 249 -14.12 14.56 10.18
N ARG A 250 -14.36 13.71 9.17
CA ARG A 250 -13.97 12.29 9.18
C ARG A 250 -12.48 12.10 9.46
N GLY A 251 -11.67 13.06 9.05
CA GLY A 251 -10.23 13.14 9.29
C GLY A 251 -9.87 13.85 10.59
N VAL A 252 -10.50 13.54 11.72
CA VAL A 252 -9.97 14.02 13.01
C VAL A 252 -8.68 13.24 13.31
N PRO A 253 -7.50 13.90 13.31
CA PRO A 253 -6.22 13.22 13.55
C PRO A 253 -6.19 12.35 14.80
N SER A 254 -6.89 12.77 15.86
CA SER A 254 -7.02 12.03 17.13
C SER A 254 -7.76 10.68 17.01
N ARG A 255 -8.42 10.38 15.90
CA ARG A 255 -9.00 9.05 15.66
C ARG A 255 -7.96 7.98 15.38
N PHE A 256 -6.82 8.37 14.82
CA PHE A 256 -5.81 7.44 14.31
C PHE A 256 -4.46 7.60 15.01
N HIS A 257 -4.19 8.76 15.62
CA HIS A 257 -2.94 8.98 16.33
C HIS A 257 -3.19 9.61 17.73
N PRO A 258 -2.76 8.94 18.83
CA PRO A 258 -2.09 7.62 18.86
C PRO A 258 -2.96 6.51 18.25
N ALA A 259 -2.32 5.44 17.74
CA ALA A 259 -3.04 4.32 17.14
C ALA A 259 -4.09 3.76 18.11
N PRO A 260 -5.33 3.47 17.64
CA PRO A 260 -6.41 2.98 18.48
C PRO A 260 -6.01 1.69 19.22
N ARG A 261 -6.57 1.49 20.41
CA ARG A 261 -6.37 0.26 21.20
C ARG A 261 -7.68 -0.49 21.30
N VAL A 262 -7.61 -1.80 21.12
CA VAL A 262 -8.74 -2.72 21.27
C VAL A 262 -8.35 -3.89 22.15
N ASP A 263 -9.33 -4.46 22.83
CA ASP A 263 -9.20 -5.72 23.55
C ASP A 263 -9.64 -6.86 22.62
N LEU A 264 -8.70 -7.64 22.11
CA LEU A 264 -8.97 -8.78 21.23
C LEU A 264 -9.87 -9.82 21.88
N SER A 265 -9.78 -10.01 23.21
CA SER A 265 -10.59 -10.98 23.94
C SER A 265 -12.09 -10.66 23.97
N SER A 266 -12.48 -9.47 23.50
CA SER A 266 -13.88 -9.07 23.33
C SER A 266 -14.40 -9.24 21.90
N LEU A 267 -13.54 -9.57 20.94
CA LEU A 267 -13.86 -9.57 19.51
C LEU A 267 -14.04 -10.99 18.95
N ARG A 268 -14.89 -11.09 17.91
CA ARG A 268 -15.18 -12.31 17.15
C ARG A 268 -14.38 -12.30 15.86
N LEU A 269 -13.41 -13.20 15.75
CA LEU A 269 -12.56 -13.37 14.59
C LEU A 269 -13.17 -14.38 13.61
N ALA A 270 -13.25 -14.01 12.34
CA ALA A 270 -13.38 -14.95 11.24
C ALA A 270 -12.05 -15.10 10.50
N PHE A 271 -11.82 -16.25 9.86
CA PHE A 271 -10.65 -16.46 9.02
C PHE A 271 -10.98 -17.28 7.78
N SER A 272 -10.33 -16.95 6.65
CA SER A 272 -10.47 -17.67 5.39
C SER A 272 -9.16 -17.68 4.61
N GLU A 273 -8.80 -18.85 4.07
CA GLU A 273 -7.58 -19.00 3.26
C GLU A 273 -7.73 -18.39 1.85
N ASP A 274 -8.97 -18.33 1.33
CA ASP A 274 -9.20 -18.11 -0.09
C ASP A 274 -10.63 -17.59 -0.43
N PHE A 275 -11.45 -17.23 0.54
CA PHE A 275 -12.87 -16.91 0.33
C PHE A 275 -13.64 -18.00 -0.42
N GLY A 276 -13.15 -19.26 -0.37
CA GLY A 276 -13.74 -20.40 -1.08
C GLY A 276 -13.41 -20.48 -2.56
N GLN A 277 -12.75 -19.48 -3.18
CA GLN A 277 -12.53 -19.43 -4.63
C GLN A 277 -11.19 -18.80 -5.08
N ALA A 278 -10.48 -18.02 -4.24
CA ALA A 278 -9.22 -17.40 -4.62
C ALA A 278 -8.12 -18.45 -4.89
N PRO A 279 -7.30 -18.28 -5.94
CA PRO A 279 -6.22 -19.21 -6.28
C PRO A 279 -5.04 -19.05 -5.33
N THR A 280 -5.18 -19.44 -4.07
CA THR A 280 -4.15 -19.29 -3.04
C THR A 280 -3.16 -20.44 -3.08
N GLU A 281 -1.87 -20.13 -3.16
CA GLU A 281 -0.74 -21.08 -3.20
C GLU A 281 -0.62 -21.86 -1.89
N ASN A 282 -0.27 -23.16 -1.95
CA ASN A 282 -0.20 -24.02 -0.77
C ASN A 282 0.79 -23.52 0.29
N VAL A 283 1.96 -22.99 -0.13
CA VAL A 283 2.93 -22.41 0.80
C VAL A 283 2.35 -21.23 1.60
N VAL A 284 1.47 -20.45 0.96
CA VAL A 284 0.77 -19.31 1.59
C VAL A 284 -0.33 -19.81 2.53
N ARG A 285 -1.09 -20.86 2.13
CA ARG A 285 -2.11 -21.50 3.00
C ARG A 285 -1.48 -22.08 4.26
N GLU A 286 -0.37 -22.79 4.14
CA GLU A 286 0.36 -23.37 5.29
C GLU A 286 0.86 -22.28 6.25
N ALA A 287 1.47 -21.22 5.70
CA ALA A 287 1.88 -20.07 6.47
C ALA A 287 0.70 -19.41 7.19
N PHE A 288 -0.43 -19.23 6.51
CA PHE A 288 -1.66 -18.67 7.08
C PHE A 288 -2.21 -19.50 8.23
N ARG A 289 -2.36 -20.83 8.05
CA ARG A 289 -2.86 -21.73 9.09
C ARG A 289 -2.04 -21.63 10.38
N ALA A 290 -0.72 -21.58 10.25
CA ALA A 290 0.18 -21.44 11.41
C ALA A 290 -0.04 -20.09 12.13
N ARG A 291 -0.28 -18.98 11.40
CA ARG A 291 -0.55 -17.66 11.99
C ARG A 291 -1.92 -17.61 12.63
N VAL A 292 -2.94 -18.15 11.99
CA VAL A 292 -4.29 -18.26 12.58
C VAL A 292 -4.25 -19.06 13.89
N ALA A 293 -3.55 -20.19 13.91
CA ALA A 293 -3.41 -21.00 15.13
C ALA A 293 -2.77 -20.21 16.28
N ALA A 294 -1.83 -19.32 15.99
CA ALA A 294 -1.15 -18.49 16.99
C ALA A 294 -2.03 -17.33 17.49
N ILE A 295 -2.83 -16.69 16.63
CA ILE A 295 -3.62 -15.52 17.03
C ILE A 295 -5.04 -15.84 17.48
N ALA A 296 -5.65 -16.94 17.03
CA ALA A 296 -7.01 -17.32 17.37
C ALA A 296 -7.30 -17.34 18.89
N PRO A 297 -6.38 -17.83 19.76
CA PRO A 297 -6.59 -17.84 21.20
C PRO A 297 -6.65 -16.44 21.85
N LEU A 298 -6.26 -15.39 21.13
CA LEU A 298 -6.30 -14.01 21.62
C LEU A 298 -7.73 -13.42 21.57
N PHE A 299 -8.64 -14.04 20.79
CA PHE A 299 -9.99 -13.55 20.53
C PHE A 299 -11.03 -14.26 21.39
N ALA A 300 -12.19 -13.60 21.62
CA ALA A 300 -13.33 -14.21 22.31
C ALA A 300 -13.84 -15.48 21.60
N ARG A 301 -13.79 -15.46 20.27
CA ARG A 301 -14.16 -16.57 19.39
C ARG A 301 -13.38 -16.44 18.08
N ALA A 302 -12.96 -17.56 17.53
CA ALA A 302 -12.34 -17.63 16.20
C ALA A 302 -12.94 -18.81 15.41
N GLU A 303 -13.38 -18.56 14.18
CA GLU A 303 -13.94 -19.63 13.34
C GLU A 303 -13.65 -19.43 11.86
N ALA A 304 -13.63 -20.53 11.10
CA ALA A 304 -13.51 -20.51 9.66
C ALA A 304 -14.82 -20.02 9.04
N ALA A 305 -14.83 -18.81 8.50
CA ALA A 305 -16.00 -18.22 7.84
C ALA A 305 -15.57 -17.09 6.88
N HIS A 306 -16.39 -16.84 5.88
CA HIS A 306 -16.24 -15.70 4.97
C HIS A 306 -17.60 -15.28 4.40
N PRO A 307 -17.77 -14.03 3.91
CA PRO A 307 -18.97 -13.63 3.21
C PRO A 307 -19.11 -14.36 1.87
N ASP A 308 -20.32 -14.48 1.36
CA ASP A 308 -20.54 -14.92 -0.03
C ASP A 308 -20.10 -13.82 -1.00
N ILE A 309 -19.04 -14.11 -1.74
CA ILE A 309 -18.43 -13.23 -2.75
C ILE A 309 -18.55 -13.81 -4.17
N THR A 310 -19.45 -14.75 -4.37
CA THR A 310 -19.70 -15.35 -5.69
C THR A 310 -19.90 -14.29 -6.78
N GLY A 311 -19.24 -14.40 -7.92
CA GLY A 311 -19.24 -13.38 -8.99
C GLY A 311 -18.34 -12.17 -8.73
N GLY A 312 -17.53 -12.21 -7.66
CA GLY A 312 -16.63 -11.10 -7.30
C GLY A 312 -15.53 -10.85 -8.33
N ASP A 313 -15.09 -11.88 -9.04
CA ASP A 313 -14.11 -11.76 -10.13
C ASP A 313 -14.68 -10.90 -11.26
N GLU A 314 -15.84 -11.26 -11.76
CA GLU A 314 -16.53 -10.56 -12.86
C GLU A 314 -16.89 -9.12 -12.48
N VAL A 315 -17.31 -8.90 -11.23
CA VAL A 315 -17.58 -7.55 -10.71
C VAL A 315 -16.30 -6.70 -10.75
N PHE A 316 -15.18 -7.25 -10.26
CA PHE A 316 -13.91 -6.51 -10.26
C PHE A 316 -13.42 -6.25 -11.68
N GLU A 317 -13.48 -7.24 -12.59
CA GLU A 317 -13.09 -7.14 -13.99
C GLU A 317 -13.80 -5.95 -14.66
N VAL A 318 -15.12 -5.92 -14.63
CA VAL A 318 -15.94 -4.89 -15.30
C VAL A 318 -15.78 -3.50 -14.67
N LEU A 319 -15.88 -3.40 -13.35
CA LEU A 319 -15.81 -2.09 -12.69
C LEU A 319 -14.39 -1.49 -12.75
N ARG A 320 -13.34 -2.32 -12.67
CA ARG A 320 -11.97 -1.89 -12.90
C ARG A 320 -11.77 -1.41 -14.32
N ALA A 321 -12.28 -2.12 -15.32
CA ALA A 321 -12.21 -1.73 -16.72
C ALA A 321 -12.85 -0.36 -16.96
N ALA A 322 -14.02 -0.08 -16.37
CA ALA A 322 -14.65 1.24 -16.43
C ALA A 322 -13.75 2.36 -15.86
N ASN A 323 -13.05 2.11 -14.74
CA ASN A 323 -12.08 3.06 -14.19
C ASN A 323 -10.89 3.30 -15.13
N VAL A 324 -10.38 2.24 -15.77
CA VAL A 324 -9.27 2.36 -16.73
C VAL A 324 -9.69 3.14 -17.97
N LEU A 325 -10.85 2.85 -18.55
CA LEU A 325 -11.36 3.58 -19.70
C LEU A 325 -11.55 5.07 -19.40
N SER A 326 -12.14 5.41 -18.25
CA SER A 326 -12.34 6.81 -17.85
C SER A 326 -11.04 7.59 -17.70
N SER A 327 -9.95 6.92 -17.37
CA SER A 327 -8.66 7.55 -17.05
C SER A 327 -7.66 7.50 -18.20
N HIS A 328 -7.72 6.49 -19.07
CA HIS A 328 -6.62 6.19 -19.98
C HIS A 328 -7.00 5.95 -21.44
N LEU A 329 -8.30 5.87 -21.80
CA LEU A 329 -8.74 5.58 -23.17
C LEU A 329 -8.17 6.59 -24.20
N GLU A 330 -8.18 7.89 -23.88
CA GLU A 330 -7.64 8.92 -24.77
C GLU A 330 -6.12 8.80 -24.94
N LYS A 331 -5.38 8.46 -23.88
CA LYS A 331 -3.93 8.22 -23.95
C LYS A 331 -3.63 7.03 -24.86
N TYR A 332 -4.36 5.93 -24.67
CA TYR A 332 -4.26 4.74 -25.49
C TYR A 332 -4.55 5.01 -26.98
N ARG A 333 -5.61 5.74 -27.27
CA ARG A 333 -5.97 6.09 -28.68
C ARG A 333 -4.94 6.98 -29.36
N ASN A 334 -4.42 7.96 -28.63
CA ASN A 334 -3.53 8.98 -29.19
C ASN A 334 -2.06 8.54 -29.23
N ARG A 335 -1.64 7.64 -28.31
CA ARG A 335 -0.24 7.23 -28.15
C ARG A 335 -0.11 5.74 -27.81
N PRO A 336 -0.70 4.82 -28.60
CA PRO A 336 -0.71 3.39 -28.27
C PRO A 336 0.70 2.79 -28.14
N GLN A 337 1.65 3.27 -28.94
CA GLN A 337 3.04 2.79 -28.92
C GLN A 337 3.79 3.14 -27.63
N ASP A 338 3.31 4.12 -26.86
CA ASP A 338 3.92 4.54 -25.59
C ASP A 338 3.23 3.89 -24.37
N CYS A 339 2.25 3.02 -24.61
CA CYS A 339 1.48 2.33 -23.58
C CYS A 339 2.08 0.94 -23.31
N GLY A 340 2.20 0.58 -22.04
CA GLY A 340 2.67 -0.74 -21.64
C GLY A 340 1.63 -1.87 -21.81
N PRO A 341 2.04 -3.13 -21.73
CA PRO A 341 1.19 -4.29 -22.01
C PRO A 341 -0.06 -4.37 -21.12
N ASN A 342 0.06 -4.01 -19.84
CA ASN A 342 -1.09 -4.01 -18.93
C ASN A 342 -2.13 -2.96 -19.31
N LEU A 343 -1.70 -1.78 -19.79
CA LEU A 343 -2.63 -0.75 -20.26
C LEU A 343 -3.37 -1.21 -21.53
N HIS A 344 -2.66 -1.80 -22.49
CA HIS A 344 -3.28 -2.41 -23.67
C HIS A 344 -4.35 -3.43 -23.27
N ALA A 345 -3.98 -4.44 -22.48
CA ALA A 345 -4.91 -5.50 -22.05
C ALA A 345 -6.15 -4.93 -21.33
N ASN A 346 -5.97 -3.93 -20.46
CA ASN A 346 -7.07 -3.30 -19.72
C ASN A 346 -8.03 -2.51 -20.62
N VAL A 347 -7.50 -1.75 -21.58
CA VAL A 347 -8.33 -0.95 -22.48
C VAL A 347 -9.07 -1.85 -23.45
N GLU A 348 -8.41 -2.85 -24.04
CA GLU A 348 -9.02 -3.80 -24.97
C GLU A 348 -10.12 -4.61 -24.27
N GLU A 349 -9.88 -5.13 -23.06
CA GLU A 349 -10.89 -5.78 -22.23
C GLU A 349 -12.07 -4.85 -21.95
N GLY A 350 -11.78 -3.60 -21.55
CA GLY A 350 -12.82 -2.62 -21.22
C GLY A 350 -13.69 -2.23 -22.42
N LEU A 351 -13.13 -2.17 -23.61
CA LEU A 351 -13.88 -1.88 -24.86
C LEU A 351 -14.76 -3.06 -25.30
N ALA A 352 -14.48 -4.27 -24.83
CA ALA A 352 -15.31 -5.46 -25.12
C ALA A 352 -16.59 -5.51 -24.26
N TYR A 353 -16.63 -4.83 -23.11
CA TYR A 353 -17.82 -4.74 -22.26
C TYR A 353 -18.84 -3.73 -22.80
N ASN A 354 -20.10 -3.99 -22.51
CA ASN A 354 -21.22 -3.11 -22.87
C ASN A 354 -21.95 -2.58 -21.61
N LEU A 355 -22.92 -1.69 -21.79
CA LEU A 355 -23.68 -1.10 -20.67
C LEU A 355 -24.42 -2.13 -19.83
N ASN A 356 -24.91 -3.24 -20.42
CA ASN A 356 -25.59 -4.29 -19.68
C ASN A 356 -24.62 -5.07 -18.76
N ASP A 357 -23.36 -5.28 -19.20
CA ASP A 357 -22.34 -5.91 -18.37
C ASP A 357 -22.01 -5.02 -17.17
N TYR A 358 -21.86 -3.72 -17.39
CA TYR A 358 -21.65 -2.75 -16.31
C TYR A 358 -22.84 -2.73 -15.33
N ALA A 359 -24.08 -2.72 -15.82
CA ALA A 359 -25.27 -2.71 -14.98
C ALA A 359 -25.37 -3.97 -14.10
N LYS A 360 -25.09 -5.14 -14.67
CA LYS A 360 -25.04 -6.42 -13.92
C LYS A 360 -23.93 -6.42 -12.86
N ALA A 361 -22.73 -5.94 -13.21
CA ALA A 361 -21.63 -5.85 -12.27
C ALA A 361 -21.94 -4.89 -11.11
N ALA A 362 -22.55 -3.73 -11.38
CA ALA A 362 -22.95 -2.76 -10.35
C ALA A 362 -24.06 -3.32 -9.42
N GLN A 363 -25.02 -4.05 -9.98
CA GLN A 363 -26.04 -4.76 -9.20
C GLN A 363 -25.38 -5.80 -8.29
N ARG A 364 -24.55 -6.68 -8.84
CA ARG A 364 -23.87 -7.74 -8.09
C ARG A 364 -22.91 -7.18 -7.04
N GLN A 365 -22.22 -6.08 -7.32
CA GLN A 365 -21.42 -5.37 -6.31
C GLN A 365 -22.26 -5.00 -5.08
N THR A 366 -23.48 -4.52 -5.29
CA THR A 366 -24.39 -4.14 -4.20
C THR A 366 -24.85 -5.37 -3.40
N GLU A 367 -25.08 -6.49 -4.05
CA GLU A 367 -25.43 -7.76 -3.39
C GLU A 367 -24.26 -8.28 -2.55
N ILE A 368 -23.04 -8.29 -3.12
CA ILE A 368 -21.82 -8.65 -2.38
C ILE A 368 -21.62 -7.74 -1.16
N TYR A 369 -21.81 -6.43 -1.30
CA TYR A 369 -21.74 -5.51 -0.16
C TYR A 369 -22.72 -5.88 0.96
N ARG A 370 -23.97 -6.26 0.60
CA ARG A 370 -24.99 -6.70 1.58
C ARG A 370 -24.59 -8.02 2.25
N ASN A 371 -23.96 -8.95 1.51
CA ASN A 371 -23.42 -10.18 2.10
C ASN A 371 -22.32 -9.89 3.11
N TRP A 372 -21.42 -8.95 2.82
CA TRP A 372 -20.42 -8.47 3.79
C TRP A 372 -21.06 -7.83 5.02
N LEU A 373 -22.09 -7.01 4.83
CA LEU A 373 -22.83 -6.39 5.95
C LEU A 373 -23.46 -7.44 6.86
N SER A 374 -24.12 -8.44 6.29
CA SER A 374 -24.69 -9.58 7.04
C SER A 374 -23.60 -10.36 7.77
N PHE A 375 -22.47 -10.64 7.12
CA PHE A 375 -21.33 -11.34 7.69
C PHE A 375 -20.77 -10.60 8.93
N PHE A 376 -20.57 -9.28 8.85
CA PHE A 376 -20.13 -8.48 9.99
C PHE A 376 -21.19 -8.31 11.09
N GLY A 377 -22.43 -8.73 10.92
CA GLY A 377 -23.41 -8.92 11.99
C GLY A 377 -23.02 -10.03 12.97
N GLY A 378 -22.31 -11.06 12.48
CA GLY A 378 -21.82 -12.20 13.26
C GLY A 378 -20.36 -12.15 13.68
N HIS A 379 -19.54 -11.30 13.04
CA HIS A 379 -18.09 -11.19 13.21
C HIS A 379 -17.65 -9.73 13.28
N ASP A 380 -16.54 -9.45 13.97
CA ASP A 380 -16.03 -8.09 14.12
C ASP A 380 -14.88 -7.82 13.13
N VAL A 381 -14.06 -8.84 12.83
CA VAL A 381 -12.97 -8.79 11.87
C VAL A 381 -12.83 -10.11 11.12
N LEU A 382 -12.31 -10.03 9.89
CA LEU A 382 -11.91 -11.18 9.09
C LEU A 382 -10.41 -11.11 8.82
N VAL A 383 -9.71 -12.25 8.91
CA VAL A 383 -8.33 -12.36 8.46
C VAL A 383 -8.20 -13.33 7.28
N THR A 384 -7.31 -12.98 6.35
CA THR A 384 -6.93 -13.80 5.19
C THR A 384 -5.43 -13.67 4.94
N PRO A 385 -4.81 -14.48 4.07
CA PRO A 385 -3.50 -14.13 3.54
C PRO A 385 -3.52 -12.78 2.84
N GLY A 386 -2.42 -12.05 2.85
CA GLY A 386 -2.32 -10.73 2.23
C GLY A 386 -2.34 -10.75 0.70
N ILE A 387 -1.92 -11.88 0.10
CA ILE A 387 -1.86 -12.10 -1.35
C ILE A 387 -1.88 -13.60 -1.64
N CYS A 388 -2.24 -14.01 -2.87
CA CYS A 388 -2.46 -15.41 -3.21
C CYS A 388 -1.18 -16.25 -3.37
N CYS A 389 -0.02 -15.66 -3.57
CA CYS A 389 1.24 -16.40 -3.79
C CYS A 389 2.42 -15.77 -3.07
N SER A 390 3.49 -16.53 -2.92
CA SER A 390 4.81 -16.06 -2.46
C SER A 390 5.52 -15.24 -3.56
N PRO A 391 6.48 -14.34 -3.22
CA PRO A 391 7.20 -13.54 -4.18
C PRO A 391 7.84 -14.35 -5.33
N ARG A 392 7.58 -13.96 -6.57
CA ARG A 392 8.05 -14.60 -7.82
C ARG A 392 9.10 -13.73 -8.51
N ASP A 393 9.72 -14.24 -9.56
CA ASP A 393 10.65 -13.47 -10.37
C ASP A 393 9.97 -12.20 -10.91
N TRP A 394 10.60 -11.06 -10.77
CA TRP A 394 10.03 -9.78 -11.24
C TRP A 394 9.98 -9.68 -12.79
N ARG A 395 10.63 -10.60 -13.52
CA ARG A 395 10.53 -10.68 -14.99
C ARG A 395 9.18 -11.25 -15.43
N GLU A 396 8.56 -12.10 -14.58
CA GLU A 396 7.18 -12.52 -14.80
C GLU A 396 6.24 -11.33 -14.57
N LEU A 397 5.54 -10.88 -15.61
CA LEU A 397 4.62 -9.77 -15.48
C LEU A 397 3.52 -10.07 -14.44
N TYR A 398 3.06 -11.33 -14.42
CA TYR A 398 2.16 -11.91 -13.43
C TYR A 398 2.29 -13.46 -13.47
N PRO A 399 1.91 -14.18 -12.38
CA PRO A 399 1.94 -15.64 -12.41
C PRO A 399 0.94 -16.18 -13.42
N ALA A 400 1.42 -16.92 -14.42
CA ALA A 400 0.57 -17.60 -15.40
C ALA A 400 -0.24 -18.74 -14.77
N GLU A 401 0.28 -19.33 -13.69
CA GLU A 401 -0.37 -20.38 -12.92
C GLU A 401 -0.03 -20.29 -11.43
N ILE A 402 -0.90 -20.85 -10.58
CA ILE A 402 -0.69 -21.03 -9.14
C ILE A 402 -0.98 -22.50 -8.81
N ASP A 403 0.02 -23.22 -8.29
CA ASP A 403 -0.03 -24.66 -7.99
C ASP A 403 -0.56 -25.51 -9.17
N GLY A 404 -0.07 -25.21 -10.39
CA GLY A 404 -0.45 -25.92 -11.62
C GLY A 404 -1.83 -25.55 -12.17
N LYS A 405 -2.53 -24.57 -11.58
CA LYS A 405 -3.82 -24.06 -12.07
C LYS A 405 -3.59 -22.72 -12.79
N PRO A 406 -4.02 -22.57 -14.06
CA PRO A 406 -3.85 -21.34 -14.81
C PRO A 406 -4.62 -20.18 -14.14
N THR A 407 -4.03 -18.99 -14.16
CA THR A 407 -4.72 -17.78 -13.75
C THR A 407 -5.63 -17.28 -14.87
N ARG A 408 -6.82 -16.75 -14.52
CA ARG A 408 -7.80 -16.26 -15.50
C ARG A 408 -7.38 -14.97 -16.20
N THR A 409 -6.75 -14.06 -15.41
CA THR A 409 -6.34 -12.72 -15.85
C THR A 409 -5.02 -12.35 -15.20
N TYR A 410 -4.38 -11.30 -15.68
CA TYR A 410 -3.12 -10.81 -15.09
C TYR A 410 -3.27 -10.30 -13.65
N PHE A 411 -4.49 -10.15 -13.14
CA PHE A 411 -4.80 -9.72 -11.76
C PHE A 411 -5.50 -10.80 -10.92
N HIS A 412 -5.80 -11.98 -11.46
CA HIS A 412 -6.52 -13.05 -10.71
C HIS A 412 -5.80 -13.46 -9.41
N TRP A 413 -4.49 -13.42 -9.38
CA TRP A 413 -3.67 -13.67 -8.19
C TRP A 413 -3.77 -12.59 -7.09
N LEU A 414 -4.56 -11.54 -7.30
CA LEU A 414 -4.86 -10.48 -6.35
C LEU A 414 -6.25 -10.63 -5.71
N SER A 415 -6.95 -11.74 -5.96
CA SER A 415 -8.37 -11.91 -5.60
C SER A 415 -8.64 -11.76 -4.11
N LEU A 416 -7.77 -12.24 -3.23
CA LEU A 416 -7.87 -12.01 -1.78
C LEU A 416 -7.99 -10.53 -1.41
N ALA A 417 -7.36 -9.65 -2.17
CA ALA A 417 -7.40 -8.22 -1.94
C ALA A 417 -8.60 -7.55 -2.63
N TYR A 418 -8.89 -7.87 -3.90
CA TYR A 418 -9.98 -7.16 -4.58
C TYR A 418 -11.39 -7.60 -4.15
N TYR A 419 -11.58 -8.79 -3.57
CA TYR A 419 -12.86 -9.16 -2.94
C TYR A 419 -13.24 -8.23 -1.77
N VAL A 420 -12.24 -7.71 -1.07
CA VAL A 420 -12.41 -6.66 -0.05
C VAL A 420 -12.66 -5.30 -0.70
N THR A 421 -11.92 -5.01 -1.78
CA THR A 421 -12.00 -3.73 -2.50
C THR A 421 -13.39 -3.46 -3.08
N ILE A 422 -14.01 -4.46 -3.74
CA ILE A 422 -15.32 -4.28 -4.40
C ILE A 422 -16.43 -3.90 -3.43
N ALA A 423 -16.30 -4.26 -2.15
CA ALA A 423 -17.24 -3.88 -1.09
C ALA A 423 -16.83 -2.60 -0.32
N GLY A 424 -15.65 -2.01 -0.65
CA GLY A 424 -15.19 -0.75 -0.08
C GLY A 424 -14.77 -0.81 1.39
N HIS A 425 -14.42 -2.01 1.89
CA HIS A 425 -13.99 -2.22 3.27
C HIS A 425 -12.56 -1.73 3.51
N PRO A 426 -12.25 -1.24 4.73
CA PRO A 426 -10.87 -1.00 5.16
C PRO A 426 -10.17 -2.32 5.40
N ALA A 427 -8.88 -2.38 5.03
CA ALA A 427 -8.05 -3.56 5.29
C ALA A 427 -6.58 -3.18 5.45
N LEU A 428 -5.91 -3.88 6.36
CA LEU A 428 -4.49 -3.72 6.65
C LEU A 428 -3.76 -5.03 6.36
N CYS A 429 -2.61 -4.95 5.70
CA CYS A 429 -1.67 -6.06 5.65
C CYS A 429 -0.64 -5.89 6.77
N LEU A 430 -0.60 -6.86 7.70
CA LEU A 430 0.33 -6.92 8.81
C LEU A 430 1.43 -7.94 8.48
N PRO A 431 2.73 -7.59 8.52
CA PRO A 431 3.80 -8.55 8.33
C PRO A 431 3.87 -9.53 9.50
N MET A 432 3.84 -10.83 9.22
CA MET A 432 3.85 -11.90 10.24
C MET A 432 4.83 -13.02 9.86
N GLY A 433 6.13 -12.75 10.06
CA GLY A 433 7.20 -13.71 9.80
C GLY A 433 7.41 -14.02 8.32
N LYS A 434 7.91 -15.22 8.04
CA LYS A 434 8.24 -15.70 6.69
C LYS A 434 7.48 -16.99 6.38
N ASP A 435 7.27 -17.25 5.09
CA ASP A 435 6.79 -18.53 4.58
C ASP A 435 7.91 -19.60 4.52
N ALA A 436 7.59 -20.80 4.08
CA ALA A 436 8.56 -21.89 3.98
C ALA A 436 9.65 -21.69 2.92
N ARG A 437 9.47 -20.71 2.01
CA ARG A 437 10.50 -20.29 1.05
C ARG A 437 11.43 -19.20 1.59
N GLY A 438 11.24 -18.79 2.85
CA GLY A 438 12.01 -17.73 3.48
C GLY A 438 11.59 -16.31 3.09
N MET A 439 10.50 -16.14 2.34
CA MET A 439 9.97 -14.85 1.92
C MET A 439 8.95 -14.34 2.95
N PRO A 440 8.78 -13.00 3.08
CA PRO A 440 7.82 -12.42 4.00
C PRO A 440 6.40 -12.95 3.78
N PHE A 441 5.67 -13.13 4.88
CA PHE A 441 4.24 -13.43 4.88
C PHE A 441 3.48 -12.24 5.48
N GLY A 442 2.42 -11.81 4.79
CA GLY A 442 1.50 -10.79 5.26
C GLY A 442 0.13 -11.36 5.61
N LEU A 443 -0.41 -10.96 6.77
CA LEU A 443 -1.78 -11.25 7.19
C LEU A 443 -2.67 -10.05 6.83
N GLN A 444 -3.70 -10.24 6.02
CA GLN A 444 -4.70 -9.22 5.75
C GLN A 444 -5.76 -9.23 6.87
N ILE A 445 -6.00 -8.07 7.48
CA ILE A 445 -7.04 -7.84 8.51
C ILE A 445 -8.09 -6.93 7.90
N VAL A 446 -9.34 -7.39 7.84
CA VAL A 446 -10.47 -6.69 7.21
C VAL A 446 -11.51 -6.34 8.27
N GLY A 447 -12.00 -5.10 8.27
CA GLY A 447 -13.09 -4.65 9.12
C GLY A 447 -14.31 -4.16 8.36
N PRO A 448 -15.43 -3.88 9.04
CA PRO A 448 -16.62 -3.30 8.43
C PRO A 448 -16.28 -1.93 7.81
N ARG A 449 -17.06 -1.51 6.81
CA ARG A 449 -16.89 -0.19 6.18
C ARG A 449 -17.02 0.92 7.22
N GLY A 450 -16.04 1.83 7.26
CA GLY A 450 -15.92 2.86 8.31
C GLY A 450 -15.25 2.38 9.60
N GLY A 451 -14.88 1.09 9.68
CA GLY A 451 -14.18 0.48 10.81
C GLY A 451 -12.65 0.64 10.79
N ASP A 452 -12.15 1.70 10.17
CA ASP A 452 -10.70 1.95 9.99
C ASP A 452 -9.94 1.93 11.33
N ALA A 453 -10.50 2.56 12.36
CA ALA A 453 -9.93 2.56 13.71
C ALA A 453 -9.89 1.15 14.34
N LEU A 454 -10.94 0.35 14.12
CA LEU A 454 -10.99 -1.04 14.58
C LEU A 454 -9.88 -1.87 13.92
N VAL A 455 -9.73 -1.77 12.59
CA VAL A 455 -8.69 -2.51 11.84
C VAL A 455 -7.29 -2.15 12.34
N LEU A 456 -6.99 -0.86 12.53
CA LEU A 456 -5.72 -0.42 13.09
C LEU A 456 -5.51 -0.93 14.52
N GLY A 457 -6.55 -0.87 15.37
CA GLY A 457 -6.48 -1.34 16.75
C GLY A 457 -6.24 -2.85 16.86
N VAL A 458 -6.93 -3.64 16.05
CA VAL A 458 -6.73 -5.10 15.97
C VAL A 458 -5.32 -5.42 15.47
N ALA A 459 -4.88 -4.76 14.41
CA ALA A 459 -3.53 -4.94 13.87
C ALA A 459 -2.44 -4.61 14.90
N LEU A 460 -2.59 -3.49 15.62
CA LEU A 460 -1.66 -3.08 16.69
C LEU A 460 -1.63 -4.11 17.82
N ALA A 461 -2.78 -4.61 18.25
CA ALA A 461 -2.87 -5.59 19.33
C ALA A 461 -2.22 -6.93 18.94
N ILE A 462 -2.45 -7.40 17.69
CA ILE A 462 -1.78 -8.61 17.16
C ILE A 462 -0.26 -8.37 17.04
N GLU A 463 0.17 -7.23 16.47
CA GLU A 463 1.59 -6.87 16.34
C GLU A 463 2.31 -6.92 17.70
N GLN A 464 1.69 -6.33 18.74
CA GLN A 464 2.25 -6.32 20.09
C GLN A 464 2.28 -7.71 20.74
N ALA A 465 1.22 -8.50 20.56
CA ALA A 465 1.17 -9.87 21.10
C ALA A 465 2.22 -10.79 20.45
N CYS A 466 2.54 -10.57 19.18
CA CYS A 466 3.48 -11.38 18.41
C CYS A 466 4.93 -10.83 18.42
N ALA A 467 5.18 -9.64 18.97
CA ALA A 467 6.49 -8.97 18.88
C ALA A 467 7.67 -9.77 19.47
N GLY A 468 7.39 -10.60 20.48
CA GLY A 468 8.40 -11.49 21.13
C GLY A 468 8.64 -12.82 20.44
N ASP A 469 7.83 -13.18 19.45
CA ASP A 469 7.94 -14.44 18.70
C ASP A 469 8.71 -14.22 17.39
N ALA A 470 9.91 -14.80 17.29
CA ALA A 470 10.77 -14.66 16.11
C ALA A 470 10.15 -15.23 14.82
N LEU A 471 9.16 -16.14 14.91
CA LEU A 471 8.47 -16.71 13.74
C LEU A 471 7.29 -15.84 13.28
N LEU A 472 6.77 -14.99 14.16
CA LEU A 472 5.58 -14.16 13.90
C LEU A 472 5.92 -12.67 13.77
N ALA A 473 6.99 -12.20 14.41
CA ALA A 473 7.41 -10.81 14.35
C ALA A 473 7.74 -10.37 12.91
N ARG A 474 7.65 -9.06 12.66
CA ARG A 474 8.03 -8.48 11.37
C ARG A 474 9.41 -8.98 10.92
N PRO A 475 9.54 -9.59 9.75
CA PRO A 475 10.83 -10.02 9.22
C PRO A 475 11.64 -8.79 8.77
N LYS A 476 12.96 -8.88 8.91
CA LYS A 476 13.89 -7.87 8.39
C LYS A 476 14.74 -8.47 7.28
N PRO A 477 15.02 -7.71 6.20
CA PRO A 477 15.96 -8.15 5.18
C PRO A 477 17.40 -8.13 5.69
N ASP A 478 18.26 -8.93 5.08
CA ASP A 478 19.70 -8.87 5.30
C ASP A 478 20.30 -7.71 4.50
N LEU A 479 20.52 -6.57 5.17
CA LEU A 479 21.04 -5.37 4.53
C LEU A 479 22.50 -5.53 4.06
N ALA A 480 23.28 -6.41 4.67
CA ALA A 480 24.66 -6.66 4.24
C ALA A 480 24.67 -7.47 2.94
N ALA A 481 23.87 -8.52 2.86
CA ALA A 481 23.70 -9.31 1.64
C ALA A 481 23.12 -8.45 0.51
N LEU A 482 22.13 -7.60 0.80
CA LEU A 482 21.51 -6.72 -0.19
C LEU A 482 22.51 -5.67 -0.73
N ARG A 483 23.34 -5.09 0.13
CA ARG A 483 24.39 -4.14 -0.27
C ARG A 483 25.42 -4.79 -1.19
N ALA A 484 25.72 -6.07 -0.99
CA ALA A 484 26.66 -6.85 -1.82
C ALA A 484 26.01 -7.42 -3.10
N ALA A 485 24.68 -7.35 -3.22
CA ALA A 485 23.97 -7.88 -4.37
C ALA A 485 24.30 -7.09 -5.64
N LYS A 486 24.23 -7.78 -6.79
CA LYS A 486 24.39 -7.13 -8.09
C LYS A 486 23.30 -6.06 -8.26
N PRO A 487 23.63 -4.82 -8.71
CA PRO A 487 22.65 -3.80 -9.01
C PRO A 487 21.54 -4.34 -9.93
N ILE A 488 20.28 -4.10 -9.58
CA ILE A 488 19.14 -4.63 -10.36
C ILE A 488 19.14 -4.11 -11.80
N SER A 489 19.64 -2.90 -12.02
CA SER A 489 19.77 -2.30 -13.37
C SER A 489 20.72 -3.05 -14.30
N GLN A 490 21.56 -3.94 -13.76
CA GLN A 490 22.49 -4.79 -14.53
C GLN A 490 21.92 -6.20 -14.76
N LEU A 491 20.72 -6.48 -14.27
CA LEU A 491 20.04 -7.75 -14.52
C LEU A 491 19.31 -7.68 -15.86
N GLU A 492 19.30 -8.79 -16.57
CA GLU A 492 18.61 -8.91 -17.86
C GLU A 492 17.12 -8.61 -17.71
N GLY A 493 16.55 -7.90 -18.68
CA GLY A 493 15.15 -7.55 -18.72
C GLY A 493 14.74 -6.37 -17.80
N PHE A 494 15.66 -5.64 -17.20
CA PHE A 494 15.38 -4.57 -16.24
C PHE A 494 14.42 -3.49 -16.77
N LEU A 495 14.65 -2.95 -17.98
CA LEU A 495 13.80 -1.93 -18.60
C LEU A 495 12.76 -2.49 -19.58
N GLY A 496 12.88 -3.73 -20.00
CA GLY A 496 11.98 -4.31 -21.00
C GLY A 496 10.80 -5.05 -20.40
N PHE A 497 9.74 -5.27 -21.21
CA PHE A 497 8.62 -6.17 -20.89
C PHE A 497 8.71 -7.48 -21.69
N GLY A 498 9.87 -7.75 -22.30
CA GLY A 498 10.11 -8.95 -23.08
C GLY A 498 10.48 -10.15 -22.23
#